data_37804279fdbf994063ac5c25b639b188
#
_entry.id   37804279fdbf994063ac5c25b639b188
#
_cell.length_a   1.000
_cell.length_b   1.000
_cell.length_c   1.000
_cell.angle_alpha   90.00
_cell.angle_beta   90.00
_cell.angle_gamma   90.00
#
_symmetry.space_group_name_H-M   'P 1'
#
loop_
_entity.id
_entity.type
_entity.pdbx_description
1 polymer ?
#
loop_
_entity_poly.entity_id
_entity_poly.type
_entity_poly.pdbx_seq_one_letter_code
_entity_poly.pdbx_strand_id
1 'polypeptide(L)'
;MGLTGGLGSGKSTVARWLREMGAEVIEADELGRQLMEPGQRVYDEIVRLFGPQVVGPDNRLDRAQLARLAFTEGRLDELNLIVHPAVLDAQSEWMHHVFAADTAAVAVVESALIFEVERDARARGESEGVLANWRQRFDRVIVVTAPEEMRIARYVARISPTGWDDRAAEDARSRLSRQMTDAEKAARADYVLTNDADLPSLHSQVARLWAQLKAASTGPNSATGAPLL
;
A
#
# COMPACT_ATOMS: atom_id res chain seq x y z
N MET A 1 3.52 -11.44 -0.85
CA MET A 1 2.05 -11.21 -0.76
C MET A 1 1.74 -9.72 -0.71
N GLY A 2 0.55 -9.29 -1.21
CA GLY A 2 0.04 -7.94 -1.00
C GLY A 2 -0.90 -7.88 0.21
N LEU A 3 -0.80 -6.80 1.01
CA LEU A 3 -1.76 -6.46 2.07
C LEU A 3 -2.38 -5.11 1.75
N THR A 4 -3.68 -5.06 1.50
CA THR A 4 -4.38 -3.83 1.11
C THR A 4 -5.69 -3.64 1.88
N GLY A 5 -6.35 -2.54 1.63
CA GLY A 5 -7.61 -2.12 2.24
C GLY A 5 -7.71 -0.59 2.26
N GLY A 6 -8.88 -0.05 2.44
CA GLY A 6 -9.12 1.39 2.45
C GLY A 6 -8.48 2.14 3.62
N LEU A 7 -8.53 3.46 3.56
CA LEU A 7 -8.16 4.33 4.67
C LEU A 7 -8.89 3.91 5.95
N GLY A 8 -8.20 3.79 7.07
CA GLY A 8 -8.81 3.45 8.36
C GLY A 8 -9.28 2.00 8.51
N SER A 9 -9.05 1.11 7.53
CA SER A 9 -9.45 -0.31 7.60
C SER A 9 -8.69 -1.12 8.66
N GLY A 10 -7.49 -0.70 9.07
CA GLY A 10 -6.65 -1.41 10.04
C GLY A 10 -5.49 -2.21 9.44
N LYS A 11 -5.14 -1.96 8.17
CA LYS A 11 -4.00 -2.60 7.49
C LYS A 11 -2.71 -2.59 8.31
N SER A 12 -2.31 -1.43 8.82
CA SER A 12 -1.05 -1.30 9.56
C SER A 12 -1.05 -2.09 10.88
N THR A 13 -2.23 -2.31 11.49
CA THR A 13 -2.37 -3.20 12.63
C THR A 13 -2.14 -4.66 12.21
N VAL A 14 -2.74 -5.08 11.10
CA VAL A 14 -2.53 -6.43 10.54
C VAL A 14 -1.08 -6.62 10.11
N ALA A 15 -0.48 -5.62 9.43
CA ALA A 15 0.93 -5.63 9.04
C ALA A 15 1.87 -5.82 10.25
N ARG A 16 1.62 -5.09 11.34
CA ARG A 16 2.38 -5.22 12.59
C ARG A 16 2.26 -6.63 13.17
N TRP A 17 1.06 -7.19 13.28
CA TRP A 17 0.87 -8.54 13.82
C TRP A 17 1.50 -9.61 12.93
N LEU A 18 1.42 -9.50 11.61
CA LEU A 18 2.12 -10.42 10.71
C LEU A 18 3.64 -10.34 10.92
N ARG A 19 4.20 -9.15 11.12
CA ARG A 19 5.62 -8.95 11.46
C ARG A 19 5.99 -9.60 12.80
N GLU A 20 5.17 -9.41 13.83
CA GLU A 20 5.33 -10.04 15.15
C GLU A 20 5.28 -11.59 15.08
N MET A 21 4.54 -12.13 14.12
CA MET A 21 4.43 -13.57 13.86
C MET A 21 5.57 -14.11 12.99
N GLY A 22 6.45 -13.26 12.44
CA GLY A 22 7.63 -13.65 11.67
C GLY A 22 7.49 -13.45 10.15
N ALA A 23 6.55 -12.64 9.68
CA ALA A 23 6.56 -12.18 8.29
C ALA A 23 7.57 -11.04 8.09
N GLU A 24 8.22 -11.04 6.95
CA GLU A 24 8.94 -9.87 6.47
C GLU A 24 7.94 -8.89 5.87
N VAL A 25 7.91 -7.65 6.38
CA VAL A 25 6.88 -6.66 6.00
C VAL A 25 7.50 -5.34 5.61
N ILE A 26 7.17 -4.84 4.42
CA ILE A 26 7.51 -3.49 3.95
C ILE A 26 6.23 -2.68 3.72
N GLU A 27 6.30 -1.39 4.00
CA GLU A 27 5.19 -0.44 3.79
C GLU A 27 5.47 0.41 2.54
N ALA A 28 4.64 0.29 1.50
CA ALA A 28 4.82 0.98 0.23
C ALA A 28 4.83 2.52 0.38
N ASP A 29 4.01 3.04 1.29
CA ASP A 29 3.94 4.48 1.57
C ASP A 29 5.24 5.00 2.20
N GLU A 30 5.88 4.21 3.09
CA GLU A 30 7.16 4.57 3.69
C GLU A 30 8.29 4.49 2.65
N LEU A 31 8.29 3.42 1.84
CA LEU A 31 9.23 3.28 0.74
C LEU A 31 9.14 4.45 -0.24
N GLY A 32 7.92 4.85 -0.63
CA GLY A 32 7.71 6.03 -1.47
C GLY A 32 8.25 7.31 -0.82
N ARG A 33 8.09 7.47 0.49
CA ARG A 33 8.67 8.61 1.22
C ARG A 33 10.19 8.63 1.17
N GLN A 34 10.83 7.47 1.34
CA GLN A 34 12.29 7.35 1.29
C GLN A 34 12.84 7.64 -0.11
N LEU A 35 12.18 7.14 -1.14
CA LEU A 35 12.56 7.40 -2.54
C LEU A 35 12.43 8.88 -2.94
N MET A 36 11.61 9.64 -2.24
CA MET A 36 11.43 11.09 -2.43
C MET A 36 12.35 11.96 -1.57
N GLU A 37 13.27 11.38 -0.79
CA GLU A 37 14.26 12.17 -0.01
C GLU A 37 15.36 12.75 -0.92
N PRO A 38 15.99 13.86 -0.53
CA PRO A 38 17.09 14.48 -1.28
C PRO A 38 18.21 13.48 -1.60
N GLY A 39 18.72 13.52 -2.82
CA GLY A 39 19.75 12.60 -3.31
C GLY A 39 19.20 11.30 -3.91
N GLN A 40 17.89 11.09 -3.90
CA GLN A 40 17.24 9.99 -4.58
C GLN A 40 16.83 10.39 -6.01
N ARG A 41 16.90 9.45 -6.95
CA ARG A 41 16.52 9.68 -8.35
C ARG A 41 15.08 10.21 -8.48
N VAL A 42 14.14 9.68 -7.70
CA VAL A 42 12.73 10.10 -7.69
C VAL A 42 12.60 11.56 -7.27
N TYR A 43 13.37 12.01 -6.26
CA TYR A 43 13.43 13.41 -5.85
C TYR A 43 13.84 14.31 -7.02
N ASP A 44 14.94 13.97 -7.70
CA ASP A 44 15.46 14.77 -8.81
C ASP A 44 14.48 14.81 -9.99
N GLU A 45 13.81 13.71 -10.29
CA GLU A 45 12.78 13.65 -11.34
C GLU A 45 11.56 14.51 -11.00
N ILE A 46 11.10 14.50 -9.74
CA ILE A 46 10.00 15.36 -9.28
C ILE A 46 10.40 16.84 -9.39
N VAL A 47 11.58 17.21 -8.91
CA VAL A 47 12.05 18.60 -8.99
C VAL A 47 12.19 19.06 -10.46
N ARG A 48 12.69 18.19 -11.33
CA ARG A 48 12.80 18.49 -12.76
C ARG A 48 11.43 18.70 -13.41
N LEU A 49 10.41 17.90 -13.06
CA LEU A 49 9.08 17.95 -13.68
C LEU A 49 8.21 19.07 -13.10
N PHE A 50 8.22 19.24 -11.79
CA PHE A 50 7.35 20.20 -11.10
C PHE A 50 8.02 21.56 -10.86
N GLY A 51 9.34 21.64 -11.05
CA GLY A 51 10.13 22.86 -10.87
C GLY A 51 10.61 23.07 -9.41
N PRO A 52 11.49 24.09 -9.19
CA PRO A 52 12.08 24.32 -7.89
C PRO A 52 11.08 24.76 -6.80
N GLN A 53 9.90 25.19 -7.16
CA GLN A 53 8.84 25.58 -6.21
C GLN A 53 8.34 24.42 -5.34
N VAL A 54 8.64 23.17 -5.70
CA VAL A 54 8.30 22.00 -4.86
C VAL A 54 9.39 21.67 -3.84
N VAL A 55 10.46 22.47 -3.77
CA VAL A 55 11.55 22.29 -2.81
C VAL A 55 11.38 23.27 -1.66
N GLY A 56 11.31 22.75 -0.45
CA GLY A 56 11.25 23.54 0.78
C GLY A 56 12.61 24.13 1.18
N PRO A 57 12.63 24.99 2.20
CA PRO A 57 13.85 25.65 2.68
C PRO A 57 14.88 24.69 3.30
N ASP A 58 14.45 23.49 3.68
CA ASP A 58 15.26 22.38 4.19
C ASP A 58 15.82 21.47 3.07
N ASN A 59 15.67 21.87 1.81
CA ASN A 59 16.05 21.12 0.61
C ASN A 59 15.25 19.82 0.41
N ARG A 60 14.17 19.58 1.16
CA ARG A 60 13.24 18.47 0.98
C ARG A 60 12.06 18.90 0.12
N LEU A 61 11.30 17.93 -0.41
CA LEU A 61 10.06 18.26 -1.12
C LEU A 61 9.06 18.89 -0.14
N ASP A 62 8.54 20.05 -0.51
CA ASP A 62 7.38 20.66 0.16
C ASP A 62 6.14 19.85 -0.18
N ARG A 63 5.74 18.97 0.77
CA ARG A 63 4.61 18.06 0.60
C ARG A 63 3.28 18.78 0.41
N ALA A 64 3.10 19.95 1.01
CA ALA A 64 1.88 20.74 0.85
C ALA A 64 1.79 21.32 -0.55
N GLN A 65 2.89 21.88 -1.05
CA GLN A 65 2.98 22.41 -2.41
C GLN A 65 2.83 21.29 -3.46
N LEU A 66 3.52 20.17 -3.27
CA LEU A 66 3.41 19.02 -4.16
C LEU A 66 1.98 18.44 -4.18
N ALA A 67 1.34 18.32 -3.02
CA ALA A 67 -0.06 17.91 -2.92
C ALA A 67 -1.00 18.89 -3.61
N ARG A 68 -0.79 20.20 -3.50
CA ARG A 68 -1.57 21.22 -4.20
C ARG A 68 -1.45 21.03 -5.73
N LEU A 69 -0.24 20.89 -6.25
CA LEU A 69 -0.02 20.68 -7.69
C LEU A 69 -0.65 19.35 -8.16
N ALA A 70 -0.46 18.28 -7.41
CA ALA A 70 -0.99 16.97 -7.76
C ALA A 70 -2.53 16.94 -7.72
N PHE A 71 -3.15 17.38 -6.62
CA PHE A 71 -4.58 17.18 -6.40
C PHE A 71 -5.44 18.36 -6.84
N THR A 72 -4.96 19.61 -6.70
CA THR A 72 -5.74 20.81 -7.03
C THR A 72 -5.53 21.23 -8.49
N GLU A 73 -4.32 21.08 -9.00
CA GLU A 73 -3.98 21.42 -10.39
C GLU A 73 -4.07 20.22 -11.35
N GLY A 74 -4.49 19.04 -10.84
CA GLY A 74 -4.76 17.86 -11.66
C GLY A 74 -3.52 17.13 -12.19
N ARG A 75 -2.34 17.35 -11.59
CA ARG A 75 -1.07 16.75 -12.04
C ARG A 75 -0.70 15.46 -11.29
N LEU A 76 -1.68 14.80 -10.65
CA LEU A 76 -1.46 13.57 -9.90
C LEU A 76 -0.91 12.43 -10.77
N ASP A 77 -1.40 12.29 -12.00
CA ASP A 77 -0.94 11.25 -12.92
C ASP A 77 0.54 11.43 -13.29
N GLU A 78 1.00 12.66 -13.48
CA GLU A 78 2.40 12.96 -13.74
C GLU A 78 3.29 12.54 -12.55
N LEU A 79 2.86 12.82 -11.32
CA LEU A 79 3.56 12.39 -10.11
C LEU A 79 3.58 10.86 -9.99
N ASN A 80 2.45 10.22 -10.24
CA ASN A 80 2.31 8.78 -10.16
C ASN A 80 3.17 8.04 -11.20
N LEU A 81 3.34 8.61 -12.40
CA LEU A 81 4.23 8.05 -13.43
C LEU A 81 5.71 8.03 -13.01
N ILE A 82 6.12 8.91 -12.10
CA ILE A 82 7.48 8.89 -11.52
C ILE A 82 7.54 7.94 -10.33
N VAL A 83 6.59 8.08 -9.40
CA VAL A 83 6.68 7.42 -8.09
C VAL A 83 6.32 5.94 -8.15
N HIS A 84 5.25 5.56 -8.86
CA HIS A 84 4.77 4.17 -8.85
C HIS A 84 5.80 3.17 -9.40
N PRO A 85 6.44 3.39 -10.58
CA PRO A 85 7.45 2.45 -11.06
C PRO A 85 8.60 2.30 -10.07
N ALA A 86 9.13 3.40 -9.54
CA ALA A 86 10.25 3.38 -8.62
C ALA A 86 9.91 2.64 -7.29
N VAL A 87 8.69 2.80 -6.78
CA VAL A 87 8.23 2.05 -5.60
C VAL A 87 8.12 0.57 -5.91
N LEU A 88 7.62 0.19 -7.10
CA LEU A 88 7.50 -1.22 -7.49
C LEU A 88 8.86 -1.87 -7.71
N ASP A 89 9.80 -1.17 -8.30
CA ASP A 89 11.19 -1.64 -8.48
C ASP A 89 11.85 -1.90 -7.12
N ALA A 90 11.74 -0.94 -6.19
CA ALA A 90 12.29 -1.09 -4.85
C ALA A 90 11.59 -2.20 -4.02
N GLN A 91 10.27 -2.42 -4.21
CA GLN A 91 9.57 -3.56 -3.62
C GLN A 91 10.08 -4.89 -4.18
N SER A 92 10.32 -4.96 -5.49
CA SER A 92 10.85 -6.16 -6.14
C SER A 92 12.25 -6.49 -5.64
N GLU A 93 13.12 -5.49 -5.57
CA GLU A 93 14.47 -5.64 -5.02
C GLU A 93 14.46 -6.11 -3.57
N TRP A 94 13.60 -5.51 -2.73
CA TRP A 94 13.42 -5.95 -1.35
C TRP A 94 12.95 -7.40 -1.26
N MET A 95 11.97 -7.81 -2.07
CA MET A 95 11.50 -9.21 -2.10
C MET A 95 12.60 -10.17 -2.51
N HIS A 96 13.43 -9.81 -3.50
CA HIS A 96 14.58 -10.61 -3.90
C HIS A 96 15.56 -10.81 -2.74
N HIS A 97 15.86 -9.78 -1.96
CA HIS A 97 16.72 -9.88 -0.77
C HIS A 97 16.11 -10.79 0.30
N VAL A 98 14.80 -10.66 0.58
CA VAL A 98 14.11 -11.52 1.55
C VAL A 98 14.21 -12.99 1.14
N PHE A 99 13.88 -13.34 -0.11
CA PHE A 99 13.89 -14.72 -0.56
C PHE A 99 15.29 -15.27 -0.80
N ALA A 100 16.30 -14.43 -1.04
CA ALA A 100 17.70 -14.85 -1.06
C ALA A 100 18.19 -15.24 0.35
N ALA A 101 17.67 -14.62 1.40
CA ALA A 101 18.00 -14.94 2.78
C ALA A 101 17.22 -16.15 3.31
N ASP A 102 15.94 -16.26 2.98
CA ASP A 102 15.08 -17.40 3.36
C ASP A 102 14.01 -17.65 2.28
N THR A 103 14.16 -18.72 1.53
CA THR A 103 13.22 -19.13 0.47
C THR A 103 11.83 -19.50 1.00
N ALA A 104 11.68 -19.80 2.29
CA ALA A 104 10.43 -20.11 2.96
C ALA A 104 9.81 -18.88 3.67
N ALA A 105 10.42 -17.70 3.54
CA ALA A 105 9.91 -16.47 4.12
C ALA A 105 8.51 -16.12 3.59
N VAL A 106 7.70 -15.48 4.42
CA VAL A 106 6.45 -14.83 4.02
C VAL A 106 6.73 -13.34 3.90
N ALA A 107 6.94 -12.86 2.67
CA ALA A 107 7.14 -11.45 2.37
C ALA A 107 5.80 -10.76 2.11
N VAL A 108 5.53 -9.65 2.80
CA VAL A 108 4.28 -8.88 2.73
C VAL A 108 4.57 -7.43 2.38
N VAL A 109 3.94 -6.93 1.32
CA VAL A 109 3.95 -5.51 0.95
C VAL A 109 2.61 -4.91 1.38
N GLU A 110 2.64 -4.00 2.36
CA GLU A 110 1.47 -3.21 2.75
C GLU A 110 1.32 -2.01 1.83
N SER A 111 0.16 -1.91 1.16
CA SER A 111 -0.17 -0.77 0.31
C SER A 111 -1.69 -0.56 0.23
N ALA A 112 -2.13 0.69 0.34
CA ALA A 112 -3.54 1.02 0.16
C ALA A 112 -4.02 0.92 -1.31
N LEU A 113 -3.09 0.93 -2.28
CA LEU A 113 -3.37 1.21 -3.69
C LEU A 113 -3.03 0.05 -4.65
N ILE A 114 -2.97 -1.20 -4.16
CA ILE A 114 -2.58 -2.36 -4.99
C ILE A 114 -3.43 -2.48 -6.26
N PHE A 115 -4.73 -2.35 -6.12
CA PHE A 115 -5.69 -2.48 -7.22
C PHE A 115 -5.91 -1.17 -7.98
N GLU A 116 -5.78 -0.03 -7.30
CA GLU A 116 -5.88 1.29 -7.90
C GLU A 116 -4.76 1.53 -8.91
N VAL A 117 -3.53 1.14 -8.58
CA VAL A 117 -2.38 1.21 -9.52
C VAL A 117 -2.69 0.45 -10.82
N GLU A 118 -3.26 -0.76 -10.73
CA GLU A 118 -3.67 -1.51 -11.92
C GLU A 118 -4.81 -0.82 -12.67
N ARG A 119 -5.84 -0.36 -11.97
CA ARG A 119 -6.98 0.35 -12.58
C ARG A 119 -6.48 1.58 -13.37
N ASP A 120 -5.62 2.36 -12.74
CA ASP A 120 -5.13 3.61 -13.31
C ASP A 120 -4.17 3.36 -14.50
N ALA A 121 -3.32 2.33 -14.43
CA ALA A 121 -2.50 1.90 -15.56
C ALA A 121 -3.35 1.45 -16.75
N ARG A 122 -4.37 0.62 -16.50
CA ARG A 122 -5.30 0.19 -17.55
C ARG A 122 -6.11 1.33 -18.15
N ALA A 123 -6.50 2.33 -17.35
CA ALA A 123 -7.19 3.52 -17.82
C ALA A 123 -6.32 4.37 -18.76
N ARG A 124 -4.98 4.32 -18.60
CA ARG A 124 -4.01 4.93 -19.53
C ARG A 124 -3.72 4.09 -20.78
N GLY A 125 -4.36 2.91 -20.93
CA GLY A 125 -4.16 2.00 -22.05
C GLY A 125 -3.03 0.98 -21.87
N GLU A 126 -2.44 0.89 -20.69
CA GLU A 126 -1.47 -0.15 -20.37
C GLU A 126 -2.22 -1.49 -20.16
N SER A 127 -1.94 -2.49 -20.99
CA SER A 127 -2.58 -3.82 -20.90
C SER A 127 -1.69 -4.89 -20.29
N GLU A 128 -0.38 -4.66 -20.25
CA GLU A 128 0.63 -5.60 -19.82
C GLU A 128 1.60 -4.98 -18.78
N GLY A 129 2.37 -5.82 -18.12
CA GLY A 129 3.38 -5.42 -17.16
C GLY A 129 2.88 -5.30 -15.72
N VAL A 130 3.83 -5.04 -14.83
CA VAL A 130 3.63 -5.07 -13.36
C VAL A 130 2.66 -4.00 -12.85
N LEU A 131 2.51 -2.89 -13.56
CA LEU A 131 1.52 -1.86 -13.21
C LEU A 131 0.11 -2.30 -13.57
N ALA A 132 -0.08 -2.93 -14.75
CA ALA A 132 -1.38 -3.31 -15.27
C ALA A 132 -1.88 -4.68 -14.79
N ASN A 133 -1.07 -5.43 -14.05
CA ASN A 133 -1.43 -6.73 -13.51
C ASN A 133 -0.77 -6.98 -12.15
N TRP A 134 -1.53 -6.80 -11.07
CA TRP A 134 -1.04 -7.03 -9.71
C TRP A 134 -0.62 -8.48 -9.44
N ARG A 135 -1.14 -9.46 -10.18
CA ARG A 135 -0.75 -10.86 -10.04
C ARG A 135 0.69 -11.14 -10.51
N GLN A 136 1.30 -10.24 -11.26
CA GLN A 136 2.73 -10.30 -11.55
C GLN A 136 3.61 -9.84 -10.38
N ARG A 137 3.01 -9.19 -9.38
CA ARG A 137 3.71 -8.69 -8.18
C ARG A 137 3.50 -9.56 -6.96
N PHE A 138 2.35 -10.21 -6.86
CA PHE A 138 1.93 -10.92 -5.64
C PHE A 138 1.27 -12.25 -5.98
N ASP A 139 1.71 -13.32 -5.31
CA ASP A 139 1.06 -14.64 -5.38
C ASP A 139 -0.35 -14.60 -4.78
N ARG A 140 -0.51 -13.84 -3.70
CA ARG A 140 -1.77 -13.68 -2.96
C ARG A 140 -1.93 -12.25 -2.46
N VAL A 141 -3.19 -11.83 -2.33
CA VAL A 141 -3.54 -10.53 -1.75
C VAL A 141 -4.52 -10.72 -0.59
N ILE A 142 -4.19 -10.07 0.53
CA ILE A 142 -5.02 -9.93 1.72
C ILE A 142 -5.70 -8.56 1.63
N VAL A 143 -7.02 -8.52 1.78
CA VAL A 143 -7.78 -7.26 1.92
C VAL A 143 -8.30 -7.15 3.35
N VAL A 144 -8.07 -6.00 3.97
CA VAL A 144 -8.68 -5.65 5.26
C VAL A 144 -9.84 -4.72 4.99
N THR A 145 -11.05 -5.14 5.35
CA THR A 145 -12.29 -4.37 5.22
C THR A 145 -12.76 -3.85 6.57
N ALA A 146 -13.50 -2.75 6.57
CA ALA A 146 -14.21 -2.24 7.75
C ALA A 146 -15.36 -1.34 7.31
N PRO A 147 -16.45 -1.22 8.09
CA PRO A 147 -17.53 -0.27 7.82
C PRO A 147 -17.00 1.15 7.63
N GLU A 148 -17.54 1.87 6.65
CA GLU A 148 -17.03 3.20 6.28
C GLU A 148 -17.03 4.18 7.46
N GLU A 149 -18.09 4.20 8.25
CA GLU A 149 -18.17 5.05 9.43
C GLU A 149 -17.08 4.77 10.47
N MET A 150 -16.74 3.49 10.68
CA MET A 150 -15.64 3.10 11.57
C MET A 150 -14.29 3.54 11.01
N ARG A 151 -14.11 3.48 9.69
CA ARG A 151 -12.88 3.92 9.01
C ARG A 151 -12.69 5.43 9.16
N ILE A 152 -13.77 6.20 8.94
CA ILE A 152 -13.77 7.66 9.14
C ILE A 152 -13.48 7.99 10.60
N ALA A 153 -14.17 7.36 11.54
CA ALA A 153 -13.96 7.60 12.97
C ALA A 153 -12.51 7.29 13.41
N ARG A 154 -11.91 6.19 12.93
CA ARG A 154 -10.51 5.85 13.19
C ARG A 154 -9.53 6.86 12.59
N TYR A 155 -9.84 7.38 11.41
CA TYR A 155 -9.03 8.44 10.78
C TYR A 155 -9.11 9.73 11.59
N VAL A 156 -10.32 10.18 11.95
CA VAL A 156 -10.53 11.39 12.78
C VAL A 156 -9.80 11.27 14.11
N ALA A 157 -9.96 10.16 14.84
CA ALA A 157 -9.28 9.94 16.12
C ALA A 157 -7.75 9.99 16.01
N ARG A 158 -7.17 9.60 14.88
CA ARG A 158 -5.72 9.68 14.63
C ARG A 158 -5.23 11.11 14.36
N ILE A 159 -6.04 11.92 13.67
CA ILE A 159 -5.68 13.29 13.27
C ILE A 159 -6.01 14.28 14.38
N SER A 160 -7.14 14.07 15.06
CA SER A 160 -7.67 14.94 16.12
C SER A 160 -7.91 14.13 17.40
N PRO A 161 -6.84 13.83 18.18
CA PRO A 161 -6.98 13.00 19.38
C PRO A 161 -7.85 13.63 20.50
N THR A 162 -8.09 14.94 20.41
CA THR A 162 -8.85 15.70 21.42
C THR A 162 -10.37 15.69 21.20
N GLY A 163 -10.85 15.11 20.09
CA GLY A 163 -12.27 15.01 19.82
C GLY A 163 -12.61 14.90 18.33
N TRP A 164 -13.90 14.88 18.03
CA TRP A 164 -14.39 14.82 16.66
C TRP A 164 -14.07 16.12 15.90
N ASP A 165 -13.58 15.97 14.68
CA ASP A 165 -13.26 17.07 13.76
C ASP A 165 -13.95 16.82 12.41
N ASP A 166 -14.91 17.67 12.07
CA ASP A 166 -15.69 17.57 10.83
C ASP A 166 -14.81 17.76 9.58
N ARG A 167 -13.75 18.58 9.65
CA ARG A 167 -12.81 18.77 8.54
C ARG A 167 -12.00 17.51 8.30
N ALA A 168 -11.54 16.85 9.37
CA ALA A 168 -10.84 15.57 9.26
C ALA A 168 -11.78 14.48 8.73
N ALA A 169 -13.06 14.49 9.12
CA ALA A 169 -14.06 13.56 8.59
C ALA A 169 -14.31 13.77 7.08
N GLU A 170 -14.39 15.02 6.64
CA GLU A 170 -14.56 15.35 5.22
C GLU A 170 -13.32 14.99 4.39
N ASP A 171 -12.09 15.24 4.91
CA ASP A 171 -10.86 14.76 4.28
C ASP A 171 -10.84 13.23 4.15
N ALA A 172 -11.29 12.51 5.19
CA ALA A 172 -11.42 11.06 5.13
C ALA A 172 -12.36 10.61 4.01
N ARG A 173 -13.56 11.20 3.90
CA ARG A 173 -14.54 10.89 2.83
C ARG A 173 -13.97 11.17 1.46
N SER A 174 -13.32 12.33 1.29
CA SER A 174 -12.65 12.72 0.03
C SER A 174 -11.56 11.73 -0.38
N ARG A 175 -10.79 11.19 0.57
CA ARG A 175 -9.78 10.17 0.29
C ARG A 175 -10.41 8.81 -0.05
N LEU A 176 -11.46 8.44 0.67
CA LEU A 176 -12.20 7.19 0.43
C LEU A 176 -12.86 7.17 -0.94
N SER A 177 -13.44 8.29 -1.39
CA SER A 177 -14.09 8.37 -2.70
C SER A 177 -13.15 8.18 -3.89
N ARG A 178 -11.84 8.34 -3.71
CA ARG A 178 -10.80 8.11 -4.73
C ARG A 178 -10.30 6.68 -4.75
N GLN A 179 -10.52 5.92 -3.68
CA GLN A 179 -10.14 4.52 -3.57
C GLN A 179 -11.25 3.60 -4.11
N MET A 180 -10.86 2.42 -4.54
CA MET A 180 -11.83 1.35 -4.80
C MET A 180 -12.55 0.99 -3.50
N THR A 181 -13.81 0.63 -3.61
CA THR A 181 -14.62 0.20 -2.46
C THR A 181 -14.07 -1.09 -1.83
N ASP A 182 -14.37 -1.31 -0.56
CA ASP A 182 -13.99 -2.54 0.12
C ASP A 182 -14.61 -3.78 -0.58
N ALA A 183 -15.82 -3.67 -1.14
CA ALA A 183 -16.46 -4.74 -1.89
C ALA A 183 -15.72 -5.09 -3.19
N GLU A 184 -15.30 -4.08 -3.96
CA GLU A 184 -14.50 -4.28 -5.17
C GLU A 184 -13.14 -4.90 -4.86
N LYS A 185 -12.48 -4.46 -3.78
CA LYS A 185 -11.20 -5.03 -3.34
C LYS A 185 -11.37 -6.46 -2.85
N ALA A 186 -12.38 -6.74 -2.03
CA ALA A 186 -12.66 -8.06 -1.50
C ALA A 186 -12.97 -9.09 -2.61
N ALA A 187 -13.69 -8.68 -3.66
CA ALA A 187 -13.97 -9.53 -4.80
C ALA A 187 -12.73 -9.97 -5.60
N ARG A 188 -11.60 -9.28 -5.43
CA ARG A 188 -10.32 -9.53 -6.11
C ARG A 188 -9.27 -10.18 -5.20
N ALA A 189 -9.54 -10.26 -3.91
CA ALA A 189 -8.63 -10.77 -2.90
C ALA A 189 -8.60 -12.28 -2.83
N ASP A 190 -7.47 -12.84 -2.40
CA ASP A 190 -7.37 -14.25 -2.02
C ASP A 190 -7.80 -14.47 -0.55
N TYR A 191 -7.62 -13.45 0.29
CA TYR A 191 -8.04 -13.47 1.70
C TYR A 191 -8.70 -12.14 2.09
N VAL A 192 -9.77 -12.22 2.86
CA VAL A 192 -10.46 -11.05 3.43
C VAL A 192 -10.44 -11.13 4.94
N LEU A 193 -9.97 -10.07 5.59
CA LEU A 193 -10.01 -9.88 7.04
C LEU A 193 -11.00 -8.76 7.34
N THR A 194 -12.02 -9.05 8.14
CA THR A 194 -13.07 -8.08 8.46
C THR A 194 -12.80 -7.45 9.83
N ASN A 195 -12.62 -6.12 9.85
CA ASN A 195 -12.32 -5.34 11.05
C ASN A 195 -13.54 -4.49 11.46
N ASP A 196 -14.65 -5.16 11.73
CA ASP A 196 -15.96 -4.61 12.10
C ASP A 196 -16.34 -4.82 13.57
N ALA A 197 -15.46 -5.50 14.32
CA ALA A 197 -15.62 -5.82 15.71
C ALA A 197 -14.41 -5.31 16.54
N ASP A 198 -14.06 -6.01 17.61
CA ASP A 198 -12.93 -5.70 18.47
C ASP A 198 -11.58 -6.18 17.91
N LEU A 199 -10.49 -5.66 18.48
CA LEU A 199 -9.13 -6.06 18.09
C LEU A 199 -8.84 -7.54 18.32
N PRO A 200 -9.27 -8.22 19.42
CA PRO A 200 -9.12 -9.66 19.57
C PRO A 200 -9.74 -10.49 18.44
N SER A 201 -10.91 -10.10 17.94
CA SER A 201 -11.57 -10.77 16.81
C SER A 201 -10.74 -10.65 15.54
N LEU A 202 -10.23 -9.47 15.22
CA LEU A 202 -9.33 -9.27 14.08
C LEU A 202 -8.02 -10.05 14.27
N HIS A 203 -7.41 -10.01 15.44
CA HIS A 203 -6.19 -10.76 15.75
C HIS A 203 -6.38 -12.27 15.55
N SER A 204 -7.52 -12.82 15.96
CA SER A 204 -7.85 -14.23 15.75
C SER A 204 -7.96 -14.60 14.27
N GLN A 205 -8.46 -13.69 13.43
CA GLN A 205 -8.48 -13.87 11.97
C GLN A 205 -7.05 -13.87 11.40
N VAL A 206 -6.20 -12.93 11.83
CA VAL A 206 -4.79 -12.85 11.40
C VAL A 206 -4.02 -14.11 11.82
N ALA A 207 -4.20 -14.60 13.05
CA ALA A 207 -3.53 -15.81 13.53
C ALA A 207 -3.92 -17.05 12.70
N ARG A 208 -5.21 -17.20 12.37
CA ARG A 208 -5.67 -18.29 11.48
C ARG A 208 -5.07 -18.18 10.07
N LEU A 209 -5.06 -16.97 9.51
CA LEU A 209 -4.43 -16.72 8.22
C LEU A 209 -2.94 -17.07 8.26
N TRP A 210 -2.22 -16.60 9.28
CA TRP A 210 -0.79 -16.90 9.44
C TRP A 210 -0.50 -18.40 9.46
N ALA A 211 -1.29 -19.18 10.20
CA ALA A 211 -1.13 -20.63 10.24
C ALA A 211 -1.31 -21.28 8.84
N GLN A 212 -2.26 -20.79 8.04
CA GLN A 212 -2.46 -21.25 6.66
C GLN A 212 -1.26 -20.88 5.76
N LEU A 213 -0.73 -19.66 5.88
CA LEU A 213 0.41 -19.21 5.09
C LEU A 213 1.66 -20.02 5.41
N LYS A 214 1.93 -20.28 6.68
CA LYS A 214 3.08 -21.12 7.10
C LYS A 214 2.95 -22.55 6.61
N ALA A 215 1.76 -23.13 6.67
CA ALA A 215 1.53 -24.48 6.14
C ALA A 215 1.75 -24.54 4.62
N ALA A 216 1.38 -23.48 3.88
CA ALA A 216 1.58 -23.41 2.44
C ALA A 216 3.07 -23.19 2.07
N SER A 217 3.84 -22.44 2.86
CA SER A 217 5.27 -22.19 2.61
C SER A 217 6.16 -23.40 2.90
N THR A 218 5.70 -24.34 3.73
CA THR A 218 6.44 -25.57 4.11
C THR A 218 6.01 -26.82 3.34
N GLY A 219 4.98 -26.72 2.50
CA GLY A 219 4.46 -27.86 1.72
C GLY A 219 5.35 -28.25 0.54
N PRO A 220 5.25 -29.49 0.01
CA PRO A 220 6.10 -30.01 -1.07
C PRO A 220 5.97 -29.29 -2.43
N ASN A 221 5.09 -28.30 -2.54
CA ASN A 221 4.87 -27.50 -3.76
C ASN A 221 5.56 -26.13 -3.75
N SER A 222 6.40 -25.84 -2.74
CA SER A 222 7.16 -24.57 -2.65
C SER A 222 8.35 -24.48 -3.63
N ALA A 223 8.62 -25.55 -4.40
CA ALA A 223 9.78 -25.65 -5.29
C ALA A 223 9.52 -25.20 -6.75
N THR A 224 8.34 -24.68 -7.10
CA THR A 224 7.99 -24.29 -8.48
C THR A 224 7.89 -22.78 -8.69
N GLY A 225 8.54 -21.99 -7.86
CA GLY A 225 8.75 -20.57 -8.10
C GLY A 225 9.97 -20.34 -8.98
N ALA A 226 9.86 -20.61 -10.28
CA ALA A 226 10.84 -20.07 -11.22
C ALA A 226 10.69 -18.54 -11.25
N PRO A 227 11.80 -17.77 -11.18
CA PRO A 227 11.74 -16.32 -11.34
C PRO A 227 11.25 -16.04 -12.76
N LEU A 228 10.14 -15.37 -12.90
CA LEU A 228 9.76 -14.72 -14.15
C LEU A 228 10.74 -13.56 -14.36
N LEU A 229 11.59 -13.69 -15.38
CA LEU A 229 12.46 -12.67 -15.94
C LEU A 229 11.63 -11.49 -16.45
#